data_841380576d8a53c1c75733df28895023
#
_entry.id   841380576d8a53c1c75733df28895023
#
_cell.length_a   1.000
_cell.length_b   1.000
_cell.length_c   1.000
_cell.angle_alpha   90.00
_cell.angle_beta   90.00
_cell.angle_gamma   90.00
#
_symmetry.space_group_name_H-M   'P 1'
#
loop_
_entity.id
_entity.type
_entity.pdbx_description
1 polymer ?
#
loop_
_entity_poly.entity_id
_entity_poly.type
_entity_poly.pdbx_seq_one_letter_code
_entity_poly.pdbx_strand_id
1 'polypeptide(L)'
;MPICPVEVRNGHVWVKTTFTQADPAAHWHQRLANGLAHDLGLAIAKAVHGQLTAGVPQAEIVRQVALFGAQNRDGWGVGLTILTALANLLPVLPEEEAYLALFHGARRVAADCDGAAPRRERAPLGSRPEPAALKRWLRRWTNVRHREAAERTLLTAIAAGFSPAELADALFAAATERAFADSGHSLDFINKAFECLDLVGWQHAAALLPTVVGQMVAARGAEESTAWRQPVDLVALCEESTSEVADLFTAGRGACDWSGHAALARELLGDNPVRIADALKEAIRAGAAPADLGQSLAYAAALRLARFGNANEHADWETAHHIFTYANADADGHCQHRHARHGCPRRLARRDGALPCSLSQCATGAHPGRRRRAAR
;
A
#
# COMPACT_ATOMS: atom_id res chain seq x y z
N MET A 1 -0.81 -24.69 -29.65
CA MET A 1 0.60 -25.10 -29.76
C MET A 1 1.10 -24.70 -31.14
N PRO A 2 2.26 -24.07 -31.28
CA PRO A 2 2.82 -23.82 -32.59
C PRO A 2 3.18 -25.17 -33.26
N ILE A 3 2.83 -25.31 -34.51
CA ILE A 3 3.19 -26.48 -35.33
C ILE A 3 4.62 -26.27 -35.82
N CYS A 4 5.53 -27.18 -35.46
CA CYS A 4 6.90 -27.12 -35.97
C CYS A 4 6.88 -27.46 -37.47
N PRO A 5 7.41 -26.60 -38.37
CA PRO A 5 7.60 -26.94 -39.76
C PRO A 5 8.49 -28.17 -39.89
N VAL A 6 8.07 -29.11 -40.65
CA VAL A 6 8.78 -30.37 -40.90
C VAL A 6 9.12 -30.46 -42.37
N GLU A 7 10.38 -30.82 -42.67
CA GLU A 7 10.85 -31.04 -44.06
C GLU A 7 11.56 -32.39 -44.13
N VAL A 8 11.29 -33.14 -45.19
CA VAL A 8 11.97 -34.40 -45.46
C VAL A 8 13.07 -34.14 -46.47
N ARG A 9 14.33 -34.36 -46.10
CA ARG A 9 15.49 -34.27 -47.01
C ARG A 9 16.31 -35.54 -46.92
N ASN A 10 16.57 -36.16 -48.06
CA ASN A 10 17.37 -37.39 -48.16
C ASN A 10 16.95 -38.52 -47.22
N GLY A 11 15.64 -38.75 -47.09
CA GLY A 11 15.06 -39.77 -46.21
C GLY A 11 15.10 -39.43 -44.68
N HIS A 12 15.58 -38.26 -44.30
CA HIS A 12 15.60 -37.78 -42.93
C HIS A 12 14.51 -36.71 -42.71
N VAL A 13 13.87 -36.77 -41.55
CA VAL A 13 12.87 -35.78 -41.14
C VAL A 13 13.59 -34.66 -40.37
N TRP A 14 13.55 -33.44 -40.90
CA TRP A 14 14.10 -32.24 -40.30
C TRP A 14 12.95 -31.45 -39.64
N VAL A 15 13.11 -31.08 -38.37
CA VAL A 15 12.14 -30.27 -37.65
C VAL A 15 12.76 -28.92 -37.38
N LYS A 16 12.11 -27.85 -37.81
CA LYS A 16 12.56 -26.49 -37.50
C LYS A 16 12.20 -26.18 -36.05
N THR A 17 13.20 -26.22 -35.17
CA THR A 17 13.02 -25.97 -33.73
C THR A 17 13.13 -24.48 -33.36
N THR A 18 13.70 -23.66 -34.27
CA THR A 18 13.76 -22.20 -34.08
C THR A 18 12.58 -21.53 -34.76
N PHE A 19 11.72 -20.93 -33.96
CA PHE A 19 10.63 -20.07 -34.47
C PHE A 19 11.15 -18.63 -34.50
N THR A 20 11.29 -18.08 -35.72
CA THR A 20 11.49 -16.65 -35.88
C THR A 20 10.15 -15.98 -35.80
N GLN A 21 9.86 -15.35 -34.66
CA GLN A 21 8.67 -14.53 -34.53
C GLN A 21 8.93 -13.15 -35.08
N ALA A 22 7.99 -12.60 -35.84
CA ALA A 22 8.10 -11.27 -36.42
C ALA A 22 8.14 -10.20 -35.32
N ASP A 23 7.43 -10.41 -34.23
CA ASP A 23 7.44 -9.56 -33.03
C ASP A 23 7.47 -10.45 -31.76
N PRO A 24 8.68 -10.73 -31.23
CA PRO A 24 8.82 -11.52 -30.01
C PRO A 24 8.18 -10.86 -28.79
N ALA A 25 8.27 -9.53 -28.66
CA ALA A 25 7.71 -8.81 -27.52
C ALA A 25 6.18 -8.93 -27.48
N ALA A 26 5.49 -8.69 -28.59
CA ALA A 26 4.04 -8.84 -28.70
C ALA A 26 3.59 -10.28 -28.45
N HIS A 27 4.34 -11.28 -28.94
CA HIS A 27 4.03 -12.69 -28.66
C HIS A 27 4.08 -13.00 -27.16
N TRP A 28 5.14 -12.60 -26.48
CA TRP A 28 5.29 -12.89 -25.06
C TRP A 28 4.32 -12.07 -24.19
N HIS A 29 3.99 -10.84 -24.62
CA HIS A 29 2.94 -10.04 -24.00
C HIS A 29 1.58 -10.80 -24.03
N GLN A 30 1.16 -11.31 -25.21
CA GLN A 30 -0.06 -12.09 -25.35
C GLN A 30 -0.03 -13.40 -24.55
N ARG A 31 1.14 -14.05 -24.48
CA ARG A 31 1.34 -15.27 -23.68
C ARG A 31 1.22 -15.00 -22.19
N LEU A 32 1.72 -13.85 -21.70
CA LEU A 32 1.56 -13.44 -20.32
C LEU A 32 0.08 -13.18 -20.01
N ALA A 33 -0.60 -12.42 -20.84
CA ALA A 33 -2.05 -12.16 -20.66
C ALA A 33 -2.87 -13.46 -20.57
N ASN A 34 -2.60 -14.44 -21.44
CA ASN A 34 -3.25 -15.73 -21.40
C ASN A 34 -2.87 -16.56 -20.16
N GLY A 35 -1.60 -16.52 -19.75
CA GLY A 35 -1.13 -17.19 -18.53
C GLY A 35 -1.77 -16.63 -17.25
N LEU A 36 -1.94 -15.31 -17.19
CA LEU A 36 -2.61 -14.61 -16.08
C LEU A 36 -4.10 -14.96 -16.03
N ALA A 37 -4.80 -14.96 -17.19
CA ALA A 37 -6.22 -15.21 -17.26
C ALA A 37 -6.65 -16.63 -16.84
N HIS A 38 -5.73 -17.59 -16.90
CA HIS A 38 -6.01 -19.00 -16.60
C HIS A 38 -5.15 -19.54 -15.44
N ASP A 39 -4.50 -18.70 -14.69
CA ASP A 39 -3.56 -19.04 -13.61
C ASP A 39 -2.53 -20.12 -13.99
N LEU A 40 -1.96 -20.03 -15.20
CA LEU A 40 -1.04 -21.03 -15.74
C LEU A 40 0.42 -20.65 -15.41
N GLY A 41 0.93 -21.13 -14.27
CA GLY A 41 2.26 -20.78 -13.76
C GLY A 41 3.40 -20.97 -14.77
N LEU A 42 3.43 -22.08 -15.49
CA LEU A 42 4.45 -22.33 -16.52
C LEU A 42 4.35 -21.36 -17.71
N ALA A 43 3.13 -20.98 -18.10
CA ALA A 43 2.92 -19.99 -19.15
C ALA A 43 3.40 -18.60 -18.70
N ILE A 44 3.09 -18.21 -17.47
CA ILE A 44 3.56 -16.97 -16.85
C ILE A 44 5.09 -16.95 -16.79
N ALA A 45 5.73 -18.01 -16.26
CA ALA A 45 7.18 -18.12 -16.15
C ALA A 45 7.87 -17.93 -17.51
N LYS A 46 7.43 -18.68 -18.54
CA LYS A 46 7.97 -18.56 -19.90
C LYS A 46 7.72 -17.20 -20.52
N ALA A 47 6.56 -16.58 -20.24
CA ALA A 47 6.22 -15.29 -20.80
C ALA A 47 7.04 -14.14 -20.16
N VAL A 48 7.26 -14.16 -18.85
CA VAL A 48 8.12 -13.20 -18.16
C VAL A 48 9.55 -13.32 -18.67
N HIS A 49 10.11 -14.54 -18.71
CA HIS A 49 11.44 -14.77 -19.26
C HIS A 49 11.55 -14.33 -20.72
N GLY A 50 10.58 -14.68 -21.56
CA GLY A 50 10.56 -14.32 -22.97
C GLY A 50 10.46 -12.81 -23.21
N GLN A 51 9.70 -12.08 -22.41
CA GLN A 51 9.65 -10.60 -22.47
C GLN A 51 10.99 -9.99 -22.09
N LEU A 52 11.61 -10.44 -21.00
CA LEU A 52 12.95 -9.96 -20.60
C LEU A 52 13.99 -10.23 -21.67
N THR A 53 14.01 -11.44 -22.24
CA THR A 53 14.90 -11.82 -23.35
C THR A 53 14.65 -11.00 -24.63
N ALA A 54 13.41 -10.58 -24.86
CA ALA A 54 13.04 -9.69 -25.96
C ALA A 54 13.36 -8.21 -25.68
N GLY A 55 13.95 -7.88 -24.52
CA GLY A 55 14.33 -6.53 -24.14
C GLY A 55 13.16 -5.66 -23.64
N VAL A 56 12.01 -6.27 -23.25
CA VAL A 56 10.89 -5.52 -22.67
C VAL A 56 11.31 -5.00 -21.29
N PRO A 57 11.14 -3.70 -21.01
CA PRO A 57 11.47 -3.13 -19.72
C PRO A 57 10.68 -3.81 -18.57
N GLN A 58 11.34 -4.04 -17.44
CA GLN A 58 10.70 -4.66 -16.25
C GLN A 58 9.43 -3.91 -15.82
N ALA A 59 9.44 -2.58 -15.83
CA ALA A 59 8.28 -1.75 -15.50
C ALA A 59 7.07 -2.00 -16.42
N GLU A 60 7.31 -2.35 -17.69
CA GLU A 60 6.25 -2.70 -18.63
C GLU A 60 5.59 -4.04 -18.28
N ILE A 61 6.38 -5.02 -17.84
CA ILE A 61 5.87 -6.30 -17.34
C ILE A 61 5.06 -6.08 -16.08
N VAL A 62 5.56 -5.28 -15.13
CA VAL A 62 4.81 -4.90 -13.92
C VAL A 62 3.51 -4.21 -14.28
N ARG A 63 3.54 -3.27 -15.24
CA ARG A 63 2.34 -2.55 -15.71
C ARG A 63 1.28 -3.52 -16.28
N GLN A 64 1.70 -4.45 -17.12
CA GLN A 64 0.79 -5.45 -17.70
C GLN A 64 0.10 -6.27 -16.61
N VAL A 65 0.86 -6.76 -15.62
CA VAL A 65 0.33 -7.58 -14.53
C VAL A 65 -0.55 -6.76 -13.59
N ALA A 66 -0.16 -5.53 -13.26
CA ALA A 66 -0.92 -4.65 -12.37
C ALA A 66 -2.29 -4.29 -12.98
N LEU A 67 -2.33 -3.93 -14.26
CA LEU A 67 -3.57 -3.61 -14.95
C LEU A 67 -4.49 -4.84 -15.08
N PHE A 68 -3.91 -6.02 -15.34
CA PHE A 68 -4.67 -7.27 -15.32
C PHE A 68 -5.32 -7.48 -13.94
N GLY A 69 -4.57 -7.36 -12.85
CA GLY A 69 -5.09 -7.51 -11.49
C GLY A 69 -6.21 -6.51 -11.17
N ALA A 70 -6.03 -5.24 -11.54
CA ALA A 70 -7.03 -4.20 -11.31
C ALA A 70 -8.34 -4.39 -12.09
N GLN A 71 -8.29 -5.07 -13.24
CA GLN A 71 -9.47 -5.34 -14.08
C GLN A 71 -10.20 -6.61 -13.67
N ASN A 72 -9.46 -7.66 -13.29
CA ASN A 72 -9.99 -9.00 -13.11
C ASN A 72 -10.29 -9.36 -11.64
N ARG A 73 -10.19 -8.37 -10.73
CA ARG A 73 -10.60 -8.50 -9.33
C ARG A 73 -11.34 -7.26 -8.86
N ASP A 74 -12.46 -7.48 -8.14
CA ASP A 74 -13.22 -6.38 -7.54
C ASP A 74 -12.59 -5.98 -6.20
N GLY A 75 -11.51 -5.23 -6.27
CA GLY A 75 -10.77 -4.69 -5.14
C GLY A 75 -9.27 -4.97 -5.22
N TRP A 76 -8.51 -4.26 -4.38
CA TRP A 76 -7.08 -4.48 -4.24
C TRP A 76 -6.80 -5.82 -3.56
N GLY A 77 -6.02 -6.68 -4.21
CA GLY A 77 -5.68 -7.99 -3.69
C GLY A 77 -4.27 -8.07 -3.13
N VAL A 78 -4.01 -9.12 -2.36
CA VAL A 78 -2.68 -9.45 -1.83
C VAL A 78 -1.65 -9.60 -2.96
N GLY A 79 -2.06 -10.11 -4.11
CA GLY A 79 -1.19 -10.26 -5.30
C GLY A 79 -0.66 -8.93 -5.80
N LEU A 80 -1.50 -7.87 -5.84
CA LEU A 80 -1.05 -6.53 -6.21
C LEU A 80 -0.08 -5.94 -5.19
N THR A 81 -0.29 -6.16 -3.89
CA THR A 81 0.63 -5.78 -2.84
C THR A 81 1.99 -6.47 -3.01
N ILE A 82 1.99 -7.79 -3.23
CA ILE A 82 3.22 -8.58 -3.44
C ILE A 82 3.94 -8.15 -4.73
N LEU A 83 3.20 -7.99 -5.83
CA LEU A 83 3.76 -7.51 -7.10
C LEU A 83 4.48 -6.18 -6.91
N THR A 84 3.82 -5.22 -6.24
CA THR A 84 4.38 -3.88 -6.01
C THR A 84 5.61 -3.93 -5.11
N ALA A 85 5.55 -4.69 -4.01
CA ALA A 85 6.68 -4.86 -3.10
C ALA A 85 7.90 -5.48 -3.80
N LEU A 86 7.69 -6.53 -4.59
CA LEU A 86 8.75 -7.16 -5.38
C LEU A 86 9.29 -6.24 -6.49
N ALA A 87 8.41 -5.46 -7.13
CA ALA A 87 8.81 -4.51 -8.15
C ALA A 87 9.69 -3.38 -7.59
N ASN A 88 9.45 -2.93 -6.37
CA ASN A 88 10.28 -1.94 -5.69
C ASN A 88 11.72 -2.46 -5.42
N LEU A 89 11.92 -3.76 -5.36
CA LEU A 89 13.25 -4.37 -5.17
C LEU A 89 14.03 -4.52 -6.48
N LEU A 90 13.38 -4.48 -7.66
CA LEU A 90 14.03 -4.74 -8.96
C LEU A 90 15.31 -3.93 -9.20
N PRO A 91 15.41 -2.64 -8.79
CA PRO A 91 16.63 -1.86 -9.01
C PRO A 91 17.87 -2.35 -8.25
N VAL A 92 17.69 -3.16 -7.21
CA VAL A 92 18.77 -3.65 -6.33
C VAL A 92 18.99 -5.16 -6.45
N LEU A 93 18.15 -5.87 -7.21
CA LEU A 93 18.26 -7.32 -7.41
C LEU A 93 19.17 -7.66 -8.60
N PRO A 94 19.95 -8.76 -8.51
CA PRO A 94 20.58 -9.36 -9.68
C PRO A 94 19.53 -9.78 -10.72
N GLU A 95 19.95 -9.89 -12.00
CA GLU A 95 19.03 -10.19 -13.11
C GLU A 95 18.22 -11.49 -12.90
N GLU A 96 18.87 -12.53 -12.40
CA GLU A 96 18.20 -13.81 -12.12
C GLU A 96 17.13 -13.69 -11.01
N GLU A 97 17.42 -12.93 -9.97
CA GLU A 97 16.47 -12.66 -8.87
C GLU A 97 15.37 -11.71 -9.32
N ALA A 98 15.65 -10.75 -10.19
CA ALA A 98 14.65 -9.86 -10.79
C ALA A 98 13.63 -10.66 -11.62
N TYR A 99 14.05 -11.69 -12.36
CA TYR A 99 13.13 -12.62 -13.02
C TYR A 99 12.21 -13.32 -12.02
N LEU A 100 12.77 -13.84 -10.92
CA LEU A 100 11.98 -14.51 -9.88
C LEU A 100 10.97 -13.56 -9.22
N ALA A 101 11.38 -12.33 -8.92
CA ALA A 101 10.51 -11.30 -8.36
C ALA A 101 9.30 -11.01 -9.28
N LEU A 102 9.55 -10.80 -10.57
CA LEU A 102 8.49 -10.59 -11.57
C LEU A 102 7.57 -11.80 -11.71
N PHE A 103 8.14 -13.01 -11.77
CA PHE A 103 7.37 -14.24 -11.88
C PHE A 103 6.48 -14.46 -10.66
N HIS A 104 7.01 -14.32 -9.44
CA HIS A 104 6.24 -14.54 -8.22
C HIS A 104 5.15 -13.47 -8.05
N GLY A 105 5.44 -12.21 -8.36
CA GLY A 105 4.44 -11.14 -8.38
C GLY A 105 3.30 -11.45 -9.35
N ALA A 106 3.63 -11.83 -10.59
CA ALA A 106 2.65 -12.18 -11.61
C ALA A 106 1.79 -13.41 -11.22
N ARG A 107 2.42 -14.44 -10.63
CA ARG A 107 1.72 -15.63 -10.13
C ARG A 107 0.71 -15.29 -9.03
N ARG A 108 1.09 -14.43 -8.09
CA ARG A 108 0.17 -14.03 -7.00
C ARG A 108 -1.00 -13.22 -7.50
N VAL A 109 -0.78 -12.32 -8.48
CA VAL A 109 -1.88 -11.59 -9.11
C VAL A 109 -2.82 -12.54 -9.87
N ALA A 110 -2.28 -13.50 -10.63
CA ALA A 110 -3.08 -14.49 -11.32
C ALA A 110 -3.95 -15.31 -10.35
N ALA A 111 -3.35 -15.85 -9.28
CA ALA A 111 -4.05 -16.61 -8.26
C ALA A 111 -5.13 -15.80 -7.52
N ASP A 112 -4.89 -14.50 -7.28
CA ASP A 112 -5.89 -13.61 -6.66
C ASP A 112 -7.08 -13.31 -7.58
N CYS A 113 -6.87 -13.40 -8.90
CA CYS A 113 -7.91 -13.15 -9.90
C CYS A 113 -8.67 -14.44 -10.30
N ASP A 114 -8.11 -15.62 -10.00
CA ASP A 114 -8.74 -16.89 -10.35
C ASP A 114 -10.07 -17.06 -9.60
N GLY A 115 -11.15 -17.20 -10.36
CA GLY A 115 -12.52 -17.26 -9.81
C GLY A 115 -13.04 -15.96 -9.17
N ALA A 116 -12.26 -14.88 -9.17
CA ALA A 116 -12.70 -13.60 -8.63
C ALA A 116 -13.67 -12.88 -9.58
N ALA A 117 -14.58 -12.09 -9.01
CA ALA A 117 -15.44 -11.22 -9.81
C ALA A 117 -14.61 -10.07 -10.40
N PRO A 118 -14.74 -9.77 -11.70
CA PRO A 118 -14.06 -8.64 -12.30
C PRO A 118 -14.56 -7.32 -11.70
N ARG A 119 -13.71 -6.30 -11.74
CA ARG A 119 -14.07 -4.98 -11.24
C ARG A 119 -15.22 -4.39 -12.05
N ARG A 120 -16.22 -3.90 -11.34
CA ARG A 120 -17.30 -3.14 -11.96
C ARG A 120 -16.83 -1.72 -12.26
N GLU A 121 -16.79 -1.34 -13.53
CA GLU A 121 -16.48 0.02 -13.95
C GLU A 121 -17.54 1.03 -13.48
N ARG A 122 -17.08 2.19 -13.06
CA ARG A 122 -17.93 3.32 -12.67
C ARG A 122 -17.48 4.58 -13.39
N ALA A 123 -18.43 5.44 -13.70
CA ALA A 123 -18.15 6.74 -14.30
C ALA A 123 -17.92 7.81 -13.22
N PRO A 124 -17.06 8.81 -13.48
CA PRO A 124 -16.95 9.98 -12.63
C PRO A 124 -18.30 10.74 -12.55
N LEU A 125 -18.41 11.67 -11.61
CA LEU A 125 -19.55 12.60 -11.52
C LEU A 125 -19.46 13.62 -12.66
N GLY A 126 -20.61 14.10 -13.15
CA GLY A 126 -20.66 15.06 -14.24
C GLY A 126 -20.29 16.50 -13.84
N SER A 127 -19.81 16.73 -12.62
CA SER A 127 -19.41 18.04 -12.09
C SER A 127 -17.91 18.06 -11.81
N ARG A 128 -17.31 19.27 -11.82
CA ARG A 128 -15.91 19.49 -11.44
C ARG A 128 -15.85 20.28 -10.12
N PRO A 129 -16.03 19.63 -8.97
CA PRO A 129 -16.02 20.31 -7.69
C PRO A 129 -14.60 20.70 -7.26
N GLU A 130 -14.52 21.64 -6.33
CA GLU A 130 -13.28 22.09 -5.71
C GLU A 130 -12.60 20.93 -4.94
N PRO A 131 -11.24 20.88 -4.86
CA PRO A 131 -10.49 19.82 -4.18
C PRO A 131 -10.94 19.58 -2.74
N ALA A 132 -11.16 20.64 -1.98
CA ALA A 132 -11.65 20.55 -0.61
C ALA A 132 -13.05 19.92 -0.50
N ALA A 133 -13.90 20.12 -1.50
CA ALA A 133 -15.23 19.50 -1.53
C ALA A 133 -15.11 17.98 -1.81
N LEU A 134 -14.27 17.57 -2.76
CA LEU A 134 -14.03 16.16 -3.07
C LEU A 134 -13.44 15.42 -1.88
N LYS A 135 -12.47 16.00 -1.17
CA LYS A 135 -11.91 15.44 0.07
C LYS A 135 -13.00 15.25 1.13
N ARG A 136 -13.83 16.27 1.38
CA ARG A 136 -14.95 16.14 2.34
C ARG A 136 -15.96 15.07 1.93
N TRP A 137 -16.27 14.95 0.63
CA TRP A 137 -17.18 13.92 0.13
C TRP A 137 -16.60 12.53 0.29
N LEU A 138 -15.33 12.31 -0.05
CA LEU A 138 -14.68 11.01 0.10
C LEU A 138 -14.69 10.55 1.56
N ARG A 139 -14.31 11.44 2.50
CA ARG A 139 -14.39 11.18 3.94
C ARG A 139 -15.83 10.81 4.36
N ARG A 140 -16.82 11.61 3.94
CA ARG A 140 -18.22 11.34 4.27
C ARG A 140 -18.69 9.99 3.75
N TRP A 141 -18.39 9.66 2.49
CA TRP A 141 -18.81 8.39 1.91
C TRP A 141 -18.13 7.20 2.58
N THR A 142 -16.87 7.35 2.98
CA THR A 142 -16.16 6.35 3.77
C THR A 142 -16.85 6.14 5.11
N ASN A 143 -17.20 7.21 5.84
CA ASN A 143 -17.87 7.12 7.12
C ASN A 143 -19.26 6.47 7.06
N VAL A 144 -20.04 6.78 6.04
CA VAL A 144 -21.37 6.16 5.85
C VAL A 144 -21.32 4.85 5.04
N ARG A 145 -20.14 4.31 4.76
CA ARG A 145 -19.91 3.06 4.03
C ARG A 145 -20.56 3.01 2.64
N HIS A 146 -20.57 4.12 1.93
CA HIS A 146 -21.18 4.22 0.61
C HIS A 146 -20.13 4.09 -0.50
N ARG A 147 -19.77 2.84 -0.84
CA ARG A 147 -18.70 2.50 -1.79
C ARG A 147 -18.85 3.20 -3.15
N GLU A 148 -20.01 3.12 -3.79
CA GLU A 148 -20.20 3.69 -5.14
C GLU A 148 -19.95 5.19 -5.18
N ALA A 149 -20.46 5.94 -4.20
CA ALA A 149 -20.25 7.37 -4.13
C ALA A 149 -18.77 7.71 -3.87
N ALA A 150 -18.07 6.92 -3.04
CA ALA A 150 -16.65 7.09 -2.79
C ALA A 150 -15.81 6.84 -4.07
N GLU A 151 -16.05 5.73 -4.78
CA GLU A 151 -15.36 5.43 -6.04
C GLU A 151 -15.60 6.50 -7.11
N ARG A 152 -16.85 6.95 -7.28
CA ARG A 152 -17.18 8.02 -8.25
C ARG A 152 -16.56 9.35 -7.87
N THR A 153 -16.47 9.66 -6.57
CA THR A 153 -15.81 10.87 -6.08
C THR A 153 -14.32 10.83 -6.41
N LEU A 154 -13.65 9.70 -6.17
CA LEU A 154 -12.23 9.52 -6.52
C LEU A 154 -11.99 9.61 -8.03
N LEU A 155 -12.81 8.93 -8.84
CA LEU A 155 -12.72 9.01 -10.30
C LEU A 155 -12.94 10.45 -10.80
N THR A 156 -13.78 11.22 -10.13
CA THR A 156 -14.00 12.63 -10.47
C THR A 156 -12.75 13.46 -10.19
N ALA A 157 -12.06 13.23 -9.07
CA ALA A 157 -10.81 13.88 -8.75
C ALA A 157 -9.73 13.56 -9.81
N ILE A 158 -9.62 12.30 -10.21
CA ILE A 158 -8.66 11.86 -11.25
C ILE A 158 -9.00 12.51 -12.60
N ALA A 159 -10.26 12.48 -13.01
CA ALA A 159 -10.72 13.10 -14.26
C ALA A 159 -10.57 14.63 -14.27
N ALA A 160 -10.62 15.27 -13.11
CA ALA A 160 -10.37 16.70 -12.94
C ALA A 160 -8.88 17.07 -12.99
N GLY A 161 -7.98 16.06 -13.07
CA GLY A 161 -6.53 16.25 -13.16
C GLY A 161 -5.86 16.57 -11.82
N PHE A 162 -6.40 16.04 -10.72
CA PHE A 162 -5.76 16.18 -9.41
C PHE A 162 -4.37 15.56 -9.44
N SER A 163 -3.42 16.25 -8.83
CA SER A 163 -2.07 15.76 -8.65
C SER A 163 -2.02 14.52 -7.73
N PRO A 164 -0.98 13.68 -7.82
CA PRO A 164 -0.77 12.58 -6.89
C PRO A 164 -0.88 13.00 -5.42
N ALA A 165 -0.38 14.18 -5.06
CA ALA A 165 -0.45 14.70 -3.70
C ALA A 165 -1.87 15.04 -3.24
N GLU A 166 -2.68 15.63 -4.09
CA GLU A 166 -4.08 15.94 -3.77
C GLU A 166 -4.91 14.65 -3.64
N LEU A 167 -4.62 13.64 -4.47
CA LEU A 167 -5.24 12.32 -4.38
C LEU A 167 -4.81 11.60 -3.09
N ALA A 168 -3.52 11.68 -2.72
CA ALA A 168 -3.01 11.14 -1.47
C ALA A 168 -3.66 11.81 -0.26
N ASP A 169 -3.69 13.15 -0.22
CA ASP A 169 -4.32 13.90 0.85
C ASP A 169 -5.80 13.51 1.06
N ALA A 170 -6.53 13.30 -0.03
CA ALA A 170 -7.93 12.89 0.06
C ALA A 170 -8.11 11.44 0.53
N LEU A 171 -7.31 10.50 0.01
CA LEU A 171 -7.43 9.07 0.34
C LEU A 171 -6.92 8.76 1.74
N PHE A 172 -5.76 9.28 2.13
CA PHE A 172 -5.21 9.07 3.47
C PHE A 172 -6.11 9.71 4.53
N ALA A 173 -6.64 10.92 4.29
CA ALA A 173 -7.60 11.54 5.19
C ALA A 173 -8.88 10.69 5.35
N ALA A 174 -9.38 10.06 4.28
CA ALA A 174 -10.55 9.20 4.35
C ALA A 174 -10.26 7.87 5.06
N ALA A 175 -9.07 7.27 4.86
CA ALA A 175 -8.69 6.02 5.48
C ALA A 175 -8.44 6.16 6.99
N THR A 176 -7.96 7.33 7.43
CA THR A 176 -7.64 7.60 8.85
C THR A 176 -8.80 8.18 9.66
N GLU A 177 -9.99 8.32 9.09
CA GLU A 177 -11.20 8.68 9.83
C GLU A 177 -11.58 7.65 10.90
N ARG A 178 -11.12 6.40 10.71
CA ARG A 178 -11.32 5.30 11.66
C ARG A 178 -10.00 4.83 12.21
N ALA A 179 -9.96 4.60 13.50
CA ALA A 179 -8.74 4.19 14.20
C ALA A 179 -8.33 2.77 13.77
N PHE A 180 -7.09 2.61 13.30
CA PHE A 180 -6.47 1.33 12.89
C PHE A 180 -7.41 0.43 12.06
N ALA A 181 -8.04 1.04 11.06
CA ALA A 181 -9.10 0.43 10.27
C ALA A 181 -8.60 -0.84 9.56
N ASP A 182 -9.34 -1.94 9.74
CA ASP A 182 -9.06 -3.24 9.12
C ASP A 182 -7.62 -3.72 9.36
N SER A 183 -7.17 -3.64 10.60
CA SER A 183 -5.78 -4.00 11.00
C SER A 183 -4.70 -3.26 10.21
N GLY A 184 -5.02 -2.08 9.68
CA GLY A 184 -4.10 -1.24 8.90
C GLY A 184 -4.14 -1.44 7.39
N HIS A 185 -4.84 -2.45 6.88
CA HIS A 185 -4.89 -2.73 5.44
C HIS A 185 -5.46 -1.60 4.59
N SER A 186 -6.38 -0.80 5.14
CA SER A 186 -6.92 0.35 4.41
C SER A 186 -5.83 1.37 4.04
N LEU A 187 -4.90 1.61 4.95
CA LEU A 187 -3.78 2.53 4.73
C LEU A 187 -2.68 1.89 3.85
N ASP A 188 -2.31 0.65 4.18
CA ASP A 188 -1.28 -0.11 3.47
C ASP A 188 -1.61 -0.28 1.98
N PHE A 189 -2.84 -0.65 1.65
CA PHE A 189 -3.25 -0.83 0.25
C PHE A 189 -3.29 0.47 -0.54
N ILE A 190 -3.68 1.59 0.10
CA ILE A 190 -3.57 2.90 -0.53
C ILE A 190 -2.11 3.21 -0.83
N ASN A 191 -1.21 3.03 0.14
CA ASN A 191 0.21 3.26 -0.07
C ASN A 191 0.76 2.39 -1.20
N LYS A 192 0.46 1.09 -1.21
CA LYS A 192 0.89 0.17 -2.28
C LYS A 192 0.32 0.54 -3.65
N ALA A 193 -0.89 1.08 -3.71
CA ALA A 193 -1.46 1.57 -4.97
C ALA A 193 -0.72 2.81 -5.51
N PHE A 194 -0.26 3.69 -4.63
CA PHE A 194 0.58 4.83 -4.99
C PHE A 194 1.96 4.40 -5.46
N GLU A 195 2.64 3.54 -4.72
CA GLU A 195 3.92 2.93 -5.14
C GLU A 195 3.79 2.23 -6.50
N CYS A 196 2.70 1.49 -6.72
CA CYS A 196 2.43 0.85 -8.00
C CYS A 196 2.30 1.88 -9.13
N LEU A 197 1.60 2.99 -8.89
CA LEU A 197 1.45 4.06 -9.88
C LEU A 197 2.77 4.77 -10.19
N ASP A 198 3.65 4.93 -9.21
CA ASP A 198 4.99 5.47 -9.43
C ASP A 198 5.84 4.56 -10.34
N LEU A 199 5.62 3.24 -10.26
CA LEU A 199 6.30 2.25 -11.11
C LEU A 199 5.70 2.16 -12.52
N VAL A 200 4.37 2.16 -12.64
CA VAL A 200 3.68 1.87 -13.91
C VAL A 200 3.14 3.11 -14.64
N GLY A 201 3.13 4.24 -13.97
CA GLY A 201 2.71 5.54 -14.50
C GLY A 201 1.33 6.00 -14.03
N TRP A 202 1.25 7.27 -13.67
CA TRP A 202 0.05 7.93 -13.13
C TRP A 202 -1.13 8.05 -14.10
N GLN A 203 -0.90 7.88 -15.41
CA GLN A 203 -1.97 7.77 -16.40
C GLN A 203 -2.91 6.57 -16.13
N HIS A 204 -2.49 5.62 -15.32
CA HIS A 204 -3.28 4.43 -14.92
C HIS A 204 -4.04 4.62 -13.59
N ALA A 205 -4.03 5.82 -13.00
CA ALA A 205 -4.69 6.10 -11.73
C ALA A 205 -6.18 5.72 -11.72
N ALA A 206 -6.91 5.97 -12.80
CA ALA A 206 -8.32 5.59 -12.92
C ALA A 206 -8.57 4.08 -12.93
N ALA A 207 -7.57 3.28 -13.31
CA ALA A 207 -7.66 1.82 -13.26
C ALA A 207 -7.28 1.27 -11.87
N LEU A 208 -6.25 1.82 -11.25
CA LEU A 208 -5.64 1.28 -10.02
C LEU A 208 -6.26 1.83 -8.72
N LEU A 209 -6.39 3.15 -8.56
CA LEU A 209 -6.83 3.74 -7.29
C LEU A 209 -8.24 3.33 -6.85
N PRO A 210 -9.27 3.19 -7.73
CA PRO A 210 -10.59 2.75 -7.26
C PRO A 210 -10.61 1.35 -6.63
N THR A 211 -9.60 0.52 -6.87
CA THR A 211 -9.54 -0.85 -6.31
C THR A 211 -9.37 -0.85 -4.79
N VAL A 212 -8.76 0.19 -4.19
CA VAL A 212 -8.59 0.28 -2.74
C VAL A 212 -9.82 0.80 -2.02
N VAL A 213 -10.77 1.44 -2.73
CA VAL A 213 -11.91 2.13 -2.12
C VAL A 213 -12.88 1.17 -1.45
N GLY A 214 -13.12 0.01 -2.04
CA GLY A 214 -14.07 -0.97 -1.50
C GLY A 214 -13.70 -1.41 -0.09
N GLN A 215 -12.44 -1.75 0.14
CA GLN A 215 -11.94 -2.16 1.45
C GLN A 215 -11.90 -0.98 2.43
N MET A 216 -11.38 0.16 2.00
CA MET A 216 -11.35 1.38 2.81
C MET A 216 -12.74 1.74 3.37
N VAL A 217 -13.77 1.65 2.54
CA VAL A 217 -15.16 1.98 2.92
C VAL A 217 -15.77 0.91 3.83
N ALA A 218 -15.47 -0.37 3.61
CA ALA A 218 -15.99 -1.49 4.39
C ALA A 218 -15.28 -1.67 5.74
N ALA A 219 -14.07 -1.13 5.89
CA ALA A 219 -13.22 -1.29 7.05
C ALA A 219 -13.93 -0.91 8.36
N ARG A 220 -13.62 -1.65 9.43
CA ARG A 220 -14.03 -1.34 10.81
C ARG A 220 -12.86 -0.75 11.56
N GLY A 221 -13.09 0.32 12.30
CA GLY A 221 -12.09 0.93 13.16
C GLY A 221 -12.05 0.34 14.56
N ALA A 222 -10.99 0.61 15.28
CA ALA A 222 -10.82 0.20 16.68
C ALA A 222 -11.94 0.76 17.58
N GLU A 223 -12.46 1.94 17.26
CA GLU A 223 -13.56 2.59 17.98
C GLU A 223 -14.87 1.78 17.96
N GLU A 224 -15.03 0.87 17.02
CA GLU A 224 -16.18 -0.03 16.91
C GLU A 224 -16.02 -1.29 17.79
N SER A 225 -14.90 -1.45 18.48
CA SER A 225 -14.58 -2.62 19.31
C SER A 225 -14.36 -2.22 20.77
N THR A 226 -15.08 -2.89 21.70
CA THR A 226 -14.88 -2.71 23.14
C THR A 226 -13.50 -3.14 23.61
N ALA A 227 -12.83 -4.04 22.88
CA ALA A 227 -11.49 -4.53 23.21
C ALA A 227 -10.42 -3.42 23.22
N TRP A 228 -10.61 -2.36 22.44
CA TRP A 228 -9.70 -1.21 22.40
C TRP A 228 -9.95 -0.18 23.53
N ARG A 229 -10.96 -0.43 24.36
CA ARG A 229 -11.33 0.45 25.49
C ARG A 229 -10.95 -0.13 26.85
N GLN A 230 -10.37 -1.35 26.89
CA GLN A 230 -10.06 -2.05 28.13
C GLN A 230 -8.69 -2.74 28.04
N PRO A 231 -7.84 -2.73 29.09
CA PRO A 231 -8.00 -2.01 30.38
C PRO A 231 -7.76 -0.51 30.29
N VAL A 232 -7.20 -0.01 29.19
CA VAL A 232 -7.02 1.42 28.89
C VAL A 232 -7.88 1.76 27.67
N ASP A 233 -8.59 2.87 27.69
CA ASP A 233 -9.32 3.35 26.51
C ASP A 233 -8.34 3.97 25.51
N LEU A 234 -7.84 3.13 24.58
CA LEU A 234 -6.89 3.55 23.55
C LEU A 234 -7.54 4.50 22.54
N VAL A 235 -8.84 4.37 22.32
CA VAL A 235 -9.57 5.25 21.39
C VAL A 235 -9.62 6.67 21.95
N ALA A 236 -10.04 6.82 23.23
CA ALA A 236 -10.04 8.12 23.89
C ALA A 236 -8.64 8.74 23.96
N LEU A 237 -7.61 7.94 24.27
CA LEU A 237 -6.23 8.39 24.31
C LEU A 237 -5.75 8.91 22.93
N CYS A 238 -6.14 8.24 21.84
CA CYS A 238 -5.82 8.68 20.47
C CYS A 238 -6.56 9.98 20.13
N GLU A 239 -7.84 10.09 20.45
CA GLU A 239 -8.65 11.28 20.19
C GLU A 239 -8.10 12.49 20.93
N GLU A 240 -7.79 12.34 22.23
CA GLU A 240 -7.20 13.38 23.06
C GLU A 240 -5.85 13.83 22.49
N SER A 241 -4.95 12.87 22.23
CA SER A 241 -3.64 13.16 21.66
C SER A 241 -3.72 13.87 20.32
N THR A 242 -4.66 13.45 19.45
CA THR A 242 -4.86 14.06 18.13
C THR A 242 -5.31 15.52 18.24
N SER A 243 -6.13 15.86 19.22
CA SER A 243 -6.63 17.23 19.41
C SER A 243 -5.51 18.23 19.70
N GLU A 244 -4.42 17.79 20.35
CA GLU A 244 -3.30 18.63 20.73
C GLU A 244 -2.22 18.79 19.63
N VAL A 245 -2.18 17.86 18.68
CA VAL A 245 -1.02 17.73 17.76
C VAL A 245 -0.82 18.95 16.87
N ALA A 246 -1.88 19.57 16.38
CA ALA A 246 -1.78 20.76 15.53
C ALA A 246 -1.07 21.92 16.24
N ASP A 247 -1.38 22.12 17.53
CA ASP A 247 -0.79 23.14 18.36
C ASP A 247 0.66 22.78 18.72
N LEU A 248 0.93 21.50 18.99
CA LEU A 248 2.27 21.00 19.26
C LEU A 248 3.22 21.20 18.08
N PHE A 249 2.80 20.88 16.85
CA PHE A 249 3.61 21.16 15.66
C PHE A 249 3.78 22.65 15.39
N THR A 250 2.85 23.47 15.83
CA THR A 250 2.99 24.94 15.74
C THR A 250 4.01 25.46 16.74
N ALA A 251 4.02 24.94 17.96
CA ALA A 251 4.95 25.31 19.02
C ALA A 251 6.38 24.78 18.78
N GLY A 252 6.51 23.55 18.25
CA GLY A 252 7.81 22.91 17.98
C GLY A 252 8.57 23.43 16.75
N ARG A 253 8.02 24.42 16.03
CA ARG A 253 8.66 25.02 14.85
C ARG A 253 9.87 25.83 15.22
N GLY A 254 11.04 25.32 14.95
CA GLY A 254 12.30 26.06 15.13
C GLY A 254 13.50 25.18 15.42
N ALA A 255 13.31 23.93 15.80
CA ALA A 255 14.40 22.97 15.92
C ALA A 255 14.65 22.35 14.53
N CYS A 256 15.80 22.66 13.93
CA CYS A 256 16.36 21.91 12.82
C CYS A 256 17.14 20.73 13.42
N ASP A 257 17.11 19.56 12.72
CA ASP A 257 17.94 18.38 13.05
C ASP A 257 17.54 17.63 14.34
N TRP A 258 16.26 17.28 14.46
CA TRP A 258 15.84 16.35 15.50
C TRP A 258 16.48 14.97 15.26
N SER A 259 17.14 14.42 16.29
CA SER A 259 17.91 13.16 16.22
C SER A 259 17.44 12.09 17.23
N GLY A 260 16.23 12.24 17.77
CA GLY A 260 15.71 11.39 18.84
C GLY A 260 15.20 10.01 18.44
N HIS A 261 15.42 9.55 17.19
CA HIS A 261 14.84 8.32 16.64
C HIS A 261 15.04 7.08 17.53
N ALA A 262 16.25 6.82 18.00
CA ALA A 262 16.56 5.63 18.81
C ALA A 262 15.93 5.68 20.22
N ALA A 263 15.80 6.87 20.79
CA ALA A 263 15.14 7.07 22.07
C ALA A 263 13.63 6.88 21.94
N LEU A 264 13.01 7.51 20.95
CA LEU A 264 11.59 7.37 20.65
C LEU A 264 11.23 5.92 20.32
N ALA A 265 12.02 5.22 19.49
CA ALA A 265 11.76 3.83 19.16
C ALA A 265 11.75 2.91 20.39
N ARG A 266 12.55 3.20 21.41
CA ARG A 266 12.55 2.43 22.68
C ARG A 266 11.24 2.65 23.45
N GLU A 267 10.75 3.89 23.53
CA GLU A 267 9.46 4.19 24.17
C GLU A 267 8.30 3.55 23.40
N LEU A 268 8.32 3.60 22.05
CA LEU A 268 7.30 2.97 21.18
C LEU A 268 7.23 1.43 21.33
N LEU A 269 8.29 0.79 21.77
CA LEU A 269 8.33 -0.65 22.06
C LEU A 269 7.88 -1.00 23.49
N GLY A 270 7.57 0.00 24.30
CA GLY A 270 7.06 -0.19 25.67
C GLY A 270 5.61 -0.70 25.71
N ASP A 271 5.14 -0.99 26.92
CA ASP A 271 3.80 -1.55 27.17
C ASP A 271 2.82 -0.51 27.73
N ASN A 272 3.27 0.72 27.99
CA ASN A 272 2.43 1.76 28.56
C ASN A 272 1.95 2.72 27.46
N PRO A 273 0.69 2.65 27.03
CA PRO A 273 0.18 3.46 25.93
C PRO A 273 0.17 4.96 26.23
N VAL A 274 0.00 5.36 27.49
CA VAL A 274 0.06 6.77 27.89
C VAL A 274 1.49 7.32 27.73
N ARG A 275 2.50 6.56 28.19
CA ARG A 275 3.91 6.94 27.99
C ARG A 275 4.28 7.01 26.52
N ILE A 276 3.74 6.11 25.68
CA ILE A 276 3.96 6.14 24.22
C ILE A 276 3.39 7.44 23.64
N ALA A 277 2.14 7.79 23.99
CA ALA A 277 1.51 9.03 23.54
C ALA A 277 2.29 10.27 24.00
N ASP A 278 2.74 10.31 25.26
CA ASP A 278 3.55 11.39 25.81
C ASP A 278 4.89 11.51 25.08
N ALA A 279 5.58 10.41 24.81
CA ALA A 279 6.86 10.40 24.10
C ALA A 279 6.73 10.96 22.66
N LEU A 280 5.63 10.67 21.96
CA LEU A 280 5.33 11.27 20.67
C LEU A 280 5.10 12.78 20.77
N LYS A 281 4.33 13.23 21.75
CA LYS A 281 4.10 14.66 22.02
C LYS A 281 5.41 15.38 22.40
N GLU A 282 6.25 14.77 23.23
CA GLU A 282 7.56 15.27 23.60
C GLU A 282 8.49 15.41 22.39
N ALA A 283 8.52 14.41 21.50
CA ALA A 283 9.29 14.47 20.26
C ALA A 283 8.84 15.63 19.36
N ILE A 284 7.53 15.85 19.21
CA ILE A 284 6.98 16.98 18.44
C ILE A 284 7.41 18.32 19.07
N ARG A 285 7.31 18.46 20.40
CA ARG A 285 7.77 19.68 21.10
C ARG A 285 9.26 19.92 20.92
N ALA A 286 10.05 18.84 20.85
CA ALA A 286 11.48 18.90 20.59
C ALA A 286 11.84 19.16 19.12
N GLY A 287 10.85 19.32 18.23
CA GLY A 287 11.04 19.70 16.84
C GLY A 287 11.02 18.56 15.84
N ALA A 288 10.62 17.34 16.23
CA ALA A 288 10.43 16.23 15.29
C ALA A 288 9.39 16.60 14.23
N ALA A 289 9.73 16.45 12.95
CA ALA A 289 8.80 16.59 11.85
C ALA A 289 7.94 15.32 11.71
N PRO A 290 6.76 15.38 11.06
CA PRO A 290 5.94 14.19 10.82
C PRO A 290 6.71 13.02 10.19
N ALA A 291 7.64 13.30 9.28
CA ALA A 291 8.46 12.25 8.67
C ALA A 291 9.47 11.61 9.65
N ASP A 292 9.98 12.37 10.63
CA ASP A 292 10.87 11.82 11.65
C ASP A 292 10.10 10.87 12.58
N LEU A 293 8.86 11.21 12.90
CA LEU A 293 7.96 10.35 13.67
C LEU A 293 7.62 9.07 12.90
N GLY A 294 7.21 9.18 11.61
CA GLY A 294 6.93 8.03 10.76
C GLY A 294 8.14 7.11 10.62
N GLN A 295 9.33 7.66 10.39
CA GLN A 295 10.58 6.89 10.33
C GLN A 295 10.88 6.18 11.67
N SER A 296 10.67 6.85 12.80
CA SER A 296 10.88 6.26 14.14
C SER A 296 9.90 5.12 14.39
N LEU A 297 8.66 5.27 13.94
CA LEU A 297 7.60 4.28 14.07
C LEU A 297 7.89 3.05 13.21
N ALA A 298 8.25 3.22 11.93
CA ALA A 298 8.63 2.13 11.03
C ALA A 298 9.86 1.38 11.57
N TYR A 299 10.85 2.10 12.13
CA TYR A 299 12.00 1.49 12.76
C TYR A 299 11.63 0.68 14.02
N ALA A 300 10.76 1.22 14.89
CA ALA A 300 10.27 0.49 16.06
C ALA A 300 9.50 -0.78 15.66
N ALA A 301 8.65 -0.70 14.64
CA ALA A 301 7.92 -1.84 14.12
C ALA A 301 8.87 -2.92 13.53
N ALA A 302 9.89 -2.52 12.79
CA ALA A 302 10.94 -3.43 12.30
C ALA A 302 11.72 -4.10 13.45
N LEU A 303 12.07 -3.34 14.49
CA LEU A 303 12.71 -3.90 15.69
C LEU A 303 11.81 -4.90 16.43
N ARG A 304 10.49 -4.66 16.47
CA ARG A 304 9.53 -5.60 17.03
C ARG A 304 9.55 -6.92 16.26
N LEU A 305 9.48 -6.87 14.93
CA LEU A 305 9.57 -8.07 14.09
C LEU A 305 10.89 -8.82 14.28
N ALA A 306 12.01 -8.10 14.28
CA ALA A 306 13.33 -8.70 14.47
C ALA A 306 13.51 -9.42 15.83
N ARG A 307 12.75 -8.99 16.84
CA ARG A 307 12.77 -9.59 18.19
C ARG A 307 11.62 -10.57 18.42
N PHE A 308 10.78 -10.80 17.41
CA PHE A 308 9.62 -11.67 17.56
C PHE A 308 10.07 -13.12 17.61
N GLY A 309 9.66 -13.86 18.65
CA GLY A 309 10.15 -15.22 18.90
C GLY A 309 9.46 -16.26 18.02
N ASN A 310 10.21 -17.28 17.59
CA ASN A 310 9.70 -18.37 16.74
C ASN A 310 8.63 -19.25 17.42
N ALA A 311 8.46 -19.12 18.75
CA ALA A 311 7.43 -19.84 19.50
C ALA A 311 6.04 -19.17 19.42
N ASN A 312 5.93 -18.01 18.80
CA ASN A 312 4.65 -17.34 18.59
C ASN A 312 3.85 -18.05 17.50
N GLU A 313 2.52 -18.03 17.65
CA GLU A 313 1.60 -18.60 16.66
C GLU A 313 1.49 -17.72 15.41
N HIS A 314 0.96 -18.29 14.32
CA HIS A 314 0.76 -17.58 13.04
C HIS A 314 -0.03 -16.27 13.21
N ALA A 315 -1.11 -16.26 13.99
CA ALA A 315 -1.91 -15.08 14.25
C ALA A 315 -1.15 -13.95 14.97
N ASP A 316 -0.17 -14.29 15.81
CA ASP A 316 0.67 -13.31 16.49
C ASP A 316 1.65 -12.67 15.49
N TRP A 317 2.21 -13.49 14.58
CA TRP A 317 3.05 -13.02 13.47
C TRP A 317 2.29 -12.14 12.51
N GLU A 318 1.05 -12.49 12.15
CA GLU A 318 0.20 -11.62 11.31
C GLU A 318 -0.01 -10.25 11.96
N THR A 319 -0.30 -10.21 13.25
CA THR A 319 -0.47 -8.95 13.98
C THR A 319 0.80 -8.09 13.93
N ALA A 320 1.99 -8.70 14.14
CA ALA A 320 3.25 -7.98 14.08
C ALA A 320 3.57 -7.46 12.66
N HIS A 321 3.26 -8.24 11.63
CA HIS A 321 3.41 -7.83 10.23
C HIS A 321 2.47 -6.68 9.87
N HIS A 322 1.19 -6.72 10.29
CA HIS A 322 0.24 -5.65 10.02
C HIS A 322 0.66 -4.33 10.65
N ILE A 323 1.21 -4.37 11.89
CA ILE A 323 1.77 -3.16 12.52
C ILE A 323 2.94 -2.61 11.68
N PHE A 324 3.81 -3.49 11.16
CA PHE A 324 4.94 -3.07 10.35
C PHE A 324 4.50 -2.46 9.01
N THR A 325 3.58 -3.11 8.27
CA THR A 325 3.10 -2.58 6.98
C THR A 325 2.34 -1.27 7.15
N TYR A 326 1.56 -1.14 8.22
CA TYR A 326 0.86 0.09 8.56
C TYR A 326 1.85 1.23 8.91
N ALA A 327 2.85 0.96 9.73
CA ALA A 327 3.88 1.94 10.10
C ALA A 327 4.70 2.39 8.87
N ASN A 328 5.00 1.47 7.95
CA ASN A 328 5.67 1.80 6.69
C ASN A 328 4.77 2.68 5.80
N ALA A 329 3.50 2.35 5.66
CA ALA A 329 2.56 3.14 4.87
C ALA A 329 2.36 4.56 5.43
N ASP A 330 2.38 4.71 6.76
CA ASP A 330 2.33 6.01 7.42
C ASP A 330 3.61 6.83 7.15
N ALA A 331 4.79 6.21 7.24
CA ALA A 331 6.06 6.86 6.94
C ALA A 331 6.16 7.30 5.47
N ASP A 332 5.75 6.45 4.53
CA ASP A 332 5.78 6.74 3.09
C ASP A 332 4.73 7.78 2.69
N GLY A 333 3.54 7.73 3.25
CA GLY A 333 2.51 8.75 3.05
C GLY A 333 3.03 10.16 3.39
N HIS A 334 3.82 10.29 4.45
CA HIS A 334 4.49 11.54 4.80
C HIS A 334 5.58 11.95 3.78
N CYS A 335 6.31 10.99 3.21
CA CYS A 335 7.32 11.25 2.18
C CYS A 335 6.68 11.67 0.85
N GLN A 336 5.60 11.05 0.41
CA GLN A 336 4.89 11.40 -0.82
C GLN A 336 4.31 12.83 -0.76
N HIS A 337 3.82 13.27 0.40
CA HIS A 337 3.45 14.66 0.63
C HIS A 337 4.63 15.64 0.50
N ARG A 338 5.89 15.21 0.75
CA ARG A 338 7.08 16.03 0.55
C ARG A 338 7.47 16.16 -0.92
N HIS A 339 7.47 15.08 -1.68
CA HIS A 339 7.86 15.10 -3.10
C HIS A 339 6.95 15.98 -3.96
N ALA A 340 5.68 16.06 -3.62
CA ALA A 340 4.73 16.94 -4.30
C ALA A 340 4.96 18.43 -4.04
N ARG A 341 5.83 18.80 -3.10
CA ARG A 341 6.06 20.18 -2.66
C ARG A 341 7.50 20.66 -2.79
N HIS A 342 8.29 20.12 -3.70
CA HIS A 342 9.62 20.66 -4.03
C HIS A 342 9.60 22.08 -4.60
N GLY A 343 8.92 22.98 -3.91
CA GLY A 343 8.87 24.43 -4.16
C GLY A 343 8.78 25.26 -2.89
N CYS A 344 8.43 24.72 -1.72
CA CYS A 344 8.41 25.51 -0.49
C CYS A 344 8.30 24.66 0.80
N PRO A 345 9.36 24.56 1.62
CA PRO A 345 9.31 23.78 2.88
C PRO A 345 8.49 24.43 4.01
N ARG A 346 7.92 25.61 3.82
CA ARG A 346 7.39 26.45 4.91
C ARG A 346 5.87 26.50 5.08
N ARG A 347 5.05 25.79 4.27
CA ARG A 347 3.59 25.97 4.31
C ARG A 347 2.73 24.77 4.68
N LEU A 348 3.29 23.66 5.18
CA LEU A 348 2.58 22.38 5.36
C LEU A 348 1.84 22.21 6.70
N ALA A 349 1.99 23.10 7.64
CA ALA A 349 1.43 22.94 8.97
C ALA A 349 0.03 23.53 9.18
N ARG A 350 -0.71 23.88 8.16
CA ARG A 350 -1.95 24.62 8.36
C ARG A 350 -3.26 23.95 7.92
N ARG A 351 -3.30 22.70 7.54
CA ARG A 351 -4.61 22.07 7.24
C ARG A 351 -4.57 20.57 7.49
N ASP A 352 -5.46 20.14 8.35
CA ASP A 352 -6.05 18.83 8.55
C ASP A 352 -5.29 17.82 9.43
N GLY A 353 -5.86 17.60 10.62
CA GLY A 353 -5.45 16.71 11.71
C GLY A 353 -5.53 15.20 11.45
N ALA A 354 -5.40 14.73 10.20
CA ALA A 354 -5.44 13.31 9.90
C ALA A 354 -4.12 12.57 10.17
N LEU A 355 -2.98 13.26 10.03
CA LEU A 355 -1.64 12.67 10.19
C LEU A 355 -1.32 12.19 11.63
N PRO A 356 -1.74 12.88 12.67
CA PRO A 356 -1.43 12.51 14.05
C PRO A 356 -2.17 11.27 14.55
N CYS A 357 -3.35 10.99 14.02
CA CYS A 357 -4.13 9.85 14.45
C CYS A 357 -3.46 8.52 14.07
N SER A 358 -2.88 8.43 12.87
CA SER A 358 -2.18 7.24 12.41
C SER A 358 -0.94 6.93 13.23
N LEU A 359 -0.16 7.95 13.61
CA LEU A 359 1.05 7.79 14.44
C LEU A 359 0.72 7.27 15.83
N SER A 360 -0.29 7.82 16.50
CA SER A 360 -0.72 7.35 17.82
C SER A 360 -1.33 5.95 17.76
N GLN A 361 -2.04 5.61 16.70
CA GLN A 361 -2.62 4.30 16.48
C GLN A 361 -1.57 3.20 16.32
N CYS A 362 -0.50 3.45 15.56
CA CYS A 362 0.61 2.52 15.43
C CYS A 362 1.38 2.33 16.74
N ALA A 363 1.57 3.40 17.50
CA ALA A 363 2.28 3.34 18.77
C ALA A 363 1.52 2.52 19.83
N THR A 364 0.19 2.59 19.82
CA THR A 364 -0.66 1.85 20.77
C THR A 364 -0.99 0.41 20.33
N GLY A 365 -0.51 -0.05 19.18
CA GLY A 365 -0.83 -1.33 18.51
C GLY A 365 -0.57 -2.62 19.30
N ALA A 366 -0.73 -2.59 20.62
CA ALA A 366 -0.92 -3.77 21.44
C ALA A 366 -2.35 -4.27 21.24
N HIS A 367 -2.54 -5.37 20.55
CA HIS A 367 -3.85 -6.01 20.40
C HIS A 367 -4.43 -6.32 21.80
N PRO A 368 -5.60 -5.82 22.18
CA PRO A 368 -6.13 -5.96 23.54
C PRO A 368 -6.56 -7.39 23.91
N GLY A 369 -6.22 -8.41 23.18
CA GLY A 369 -6.90 -9.69 23.19
C GLY A 369 -6.22 -10.88 23.82
N ARG A 370 -4.99 -10.86 24.39
CA ARG A 370 -4.42 -12.05 25.02
C ARG A 370 -3.67 -11.77 26.32
N ARG A 371 -4.37 -11.96 27.45
CA ARG A 371 -3.68 -12.25 28.71
C ARG A 371 -2.88 -13.53 28.54
N ARG A 372 -1.57 -13.51 28.80
CA ARG A 372 -0.75 -14.69 29.00
C ARG A 372 -1.45 -15.57 30.05
N ARG A 373 -1.88 -16.77 29.69
CA ARG A 373 -2.03 -17.83 30.68
C ARG A 373 -0.63 -18.14 31.19
N ALA A 374 -0.35 -17.78 32.43
CA ALA A 374 0.84 -18.23 33.10
C ALA A 374 0.83 -19.75 33.06
N ALA A 375 1.82 -20.36 32.42
CA ALA A 375 2.08 -21.77 32.53
C ALA A 375 2.45 -22.05 33.97
N ARG A 376 1.70 -22.97 34.60
CA ARG A 376 2.13 -23.71 35.77
C ARG A 376 2.97 -24.90 35.33
#